data_d9a81ebbe30f0e90ca6a33a65ea4a526
#
_entry.id   d9a81ebbe30f0e90ca6a33a65ea4a526
#
_cell.length_a   1.000
_cell.length_b   1.000
_cell.length_c   1.000
_cell.angle_alpha   90.00
_cell.angle_beta   90.00
_cell.angle_gamma   90.00
#
_symmetry.space_group_name_H-M   'P 1'
#
loop_
_entity.id
_entity.type
_entity.pdbx_description
1 polymer ?
#
loop_
_entity_poly.entity_id
_entity_poly.type
_entity_poly.pdbx_seq_one_letter_code
_entity_poly.pdbx_strand_id
1 'polypeptide(L)'
;MRRFLLGWKQGGWDKKLQARIVNYADDFVILCRGTAEQARAAMEGMMGKLKLTVNQKKTRTCRVPEESFDFLGYTLGRCYQVGTGKAYIGAKPSKKRVMRLCDKISQMTQHKWCWRETEELVRELNLVLKGWGNYFQLGAVSKAYRAVDSHTRYRLRQWLCQKHKVQGRGRNRFKDEYLHEKLGLFHLERFSTTLPWAKA
;
A
#
# COMPACT_ATOMS: atom_id res chain seq x y z
N MET A 1 -23.28 2.45 8.64
CA MET A 1 -22.54 1.17 8.72
C MET A 1 -22.88 0.33 9.96
N ARG A 2 -22.88 0.86 11.20
CA ARG A 2 -23.17 0.09 12.44
C ARG A 2 -24.48 -0.72 12.38
N ARG A 3 -25.59 -0.11 11.90
CA ARG A 3 -26.89 -0.79 11.76
C ARG A 3 -26.84 -1.97 10.78
N PHE A 4 -26.10 -1.84 9.69
CA PHE A 4 -25.89 -2.93 8.74
C PHE A 4 -25.18 -4.12 9.39
N LEU A 5 -24.07 -3.88 10.11
CA LEU A 5 -23.31 -4.92 10.77
C LEU A 5 -24.12 -5.66 11.85
N LEU A 6 -24.90 -4.91 12.63
CA LEU A 6 -25.82 -5.49 13.62
C LEU A 6 -26.89 -6.34 12.96
N GLY A 7 -27.56 -5.81 11.93
CA GLY A 7 -28.58 -6.55 11.19
C GLY A 7 -28.02 -7.80 10.51
N TRP A 8 -26.80 -7.76 9.99
CA TRP A 8 -26.12 -8.93 9.41
C TRP A 8 -25.96 -10.05 10.42
N LYS A 9 -25.48 -9.72 11.62
CA LYS A 9 -25.32 -10.69 12.73
C LYS A 9 -26.66 -11.19 13.24
N GLN A 10 -27.64 -10.31 13.48
CA GLN A 10 -28.96 -10.67 13.98
C GLN A 10 -29.73 -11.54 12.99
N GLY A 11 -29.58 -11.28 11.69
CA GLY A 11 -30.16 -12.13 10.64
C GLY A 11 -29.48 -13.47 10.45
N GLY A 12 -28.37 -13.73 11.16
CA GLY A 12 -27.59 -14.97 11.08
C GLY A 12 -26.93 -15.22 9.73
N TRP A 13 -26.71 -14.13 8.93
CA TRP A 13 -26.13 -14.21 7.60
C TRP A 13 -24.68 -14.71 7.61
N ASP A 14 -23.93 -14.43 8.68
CA ASP A 14 -22.59 -14.93 8.90
C ASP A 14 -22.53 -16.47 8.94
N LYS A 15 -23.49 -17.09 9.61
CA LYS A 15 -23.62 -18.55 9.68
C LYS A 15 -24.21 -19.14 8.40
N LYS A 16 -25.34 -18.57 7.92
CA LYS A 16 -26.05 -19.07 6.71
C LYS A 16 -25.18 -19.08 5.47
N LEU A 17 -24.35 -18.07 5.30
CA LEU A 17 -23.50 -17.88 4.11
C LEU A 17 -22.02 -18.19 4.38
N GLN A 18 -21.67 -18.68 5.57
CA GLN A 18 -20.28 -18.86 6.00
C GLN A 18 -19.43 -17.61 5.67
N ALA A 19 -20.00 -16.44 5.98
CA ALA A 19 -19.49 -15.15 5.55
C ALA A 19 -19.03 -14.30 6.73
N ARG A 20 -17.88 -13.65 6.59
CA ARG A 20 -17.35 -12.72 7.57
C ARG A 20 -17.21 -11.34 6.94
N ILE A 21 -17.72 -10.30 7.61
CA ILE A 21 -17.56 -8.92 7.20
C ILE A 21 -16.35 -8.32 7.91
N VAL A 22 -15.48 -7.66 7.13
CA VAL A 22 -14.42 -6.78 7.62
C VAL A 22 -14.74 -5.38 7.11
N ASN A 23 -14.90 -4.42 8.00
CA ASN A 23 -15.23 -3.05 7.63
C ASN A 23 -14.26 -2.04 8.20
N TYR A 24 -14.09 -0.95 7.49
CA TYR A 24 -13.37 0.24 7.92
C TYR A 24 -14.12 1.48 7.41
N ALA A 25 -14.70 2.24 8.32
CA ALA A 25 -15.61 3.35 8.02
C ALA A 25 -16.73 2.90 7.05
N ASP A 26 -16.75 3.45 5.83
CA ASP A 26 -17.75 3.12 4.81
C ASP A 26 -17.31 2.00 3.85
N ASP A 27 -16.02 1.64 3.87
CA ASP A 27 -15.47 0.55 3.07
C ASP A 27 -15.60 -0.77 3.82
N PHE A 28 -16.04 -1.83 3.13
CA PHE A 28 -16.11 -3.16 3.72
C PHE A 28 -15.87 -4.27 2.69
N VAL A 29 -15.49 -5.43 3.20
CA VAL A 29 -15.32 -6.66 2.42
C VAL A 29 -16.13 -7.76 3.09
N ILE A 30 -16.87 -8.56 2.31
CA ILE A 30 -17.54 -9.78 2.76
C ILE A 30 -16.73 -10.96 2.24
N LEU A 31 -16.12 -11.70 3.14
CA LEU A 31 -15.38 -12.92 2.86
C LEU A 31 -16.33 -14.11 3.03
N CYS A 32 -16.54 -14.90 1.98
CA CYS A 32 -17.44 -16.07 2.00
C CYS A 32 -16.84 -17.26 1.23
N ARG A 33 -17.34 -18.45 1.50
CA ARG A 33 -16.93 -19.68 0.82
C ARG A 33 -18.01 -20.15 -0.17
N GLY A 34 -17.82 -19.78 -1.46
CA GLY A 34 -18.70 -20.24 -2.54
C GLY A 34 -20.10 -19.58 -2.62
N THR A 35 -20.43 -18.63 -1.73
CA THR A 35 -21.75 -17.99 -1.60
C THR A 35 -21.72 -16.49 -1.91
N ALA A 36 -20.77 -16.04 -2.74
CA ALA A 36 -20.51 -14.62 -2.97
C ALA A 36 -21.71 -13.87 -3.56
N GLU A 37 -22.44 -14.48 -4.50
CA GLU A 37 -23.62 -13.86 -5.11
C GLU A 37 -24.77 -13.76 -4.14
N GLN A 38 -24.99 -14.79 -3.33
CA GLN A 38 -26.00 -14.78 -2.28
C GLN A 38 -25.67 -13.75 -1.20
N ALA A 39 -24.38 -13.64 -0.82
CA ALA A 39 -23.91 -12.63 0.13
C ALA A 39 -24.09 -11.21 -0.42
N ARG A 40 -23.85 -11.02 -1.71
CA ARG A 40 -24.11 -9.75 -2.40
C ARG A 40 -25.59 -9.39 -2.40
N ALA A 41 -26.47 -10.31 -2.78
CA ALA A 41 -27.89 -10.09 -2.79
C ALA A 41 -28.43 -9.76 -1.38
N ALA A 42 -27.99 -10.50 -0.36
CA ALA A 42 -28.35 -10.22 1.03
C ALA A 42 -27.88 -8.83 1.49
N MET A 43 -26.65 -8.45 1.14
CA MET A 43 -26.09 -7.13 1.43
C MET A 43 -26.90 -6.02 0.76
N GLU A 44 -27.19 -6.14 -0.53
CA GLU A 44 -27.96 -5.15 -1.29
C GLU A 44 -29.39 -4.99 -0.73
N GLY A 45 -30.05 -6.10 -0.38
CA GLY A 45 -31.36 -6.08 0.26
C GLY A 45 -31.36 -5.38 1.62
N MET A 46 -30.35 -5.61 2.43
CA MET A 46 -30.20 -4.93 3.73
C MET A 46 -29.88 -3.45 3.57
N MET A 47 -29.00 -3.08 2.63
CA MET A 47 -28.67 -1.68 2.35
C MET A 47 -29.92 -0.92 1.87
N GLY A 48 -30.76 -1.54 1.03
CA GLY A 48 -32.01 -0.97 0.58
C GLY A 48 -32.98 -0.69 1.76
N LYS A 49 -33.13 -1.63 2.69
CA LYS A 49 -33.96 -1.43 3.92
C LYS A 49 -33.43 -0.28 4.79
N LEU A 50 -32.13 -0.06 4.81
CA LEU A 50 -31.48 1.04 5.54
C LEU A 50 -31.46 2.36 4.77
N LYS A 51 -32.06 2.40 3.57
CA LYS A 51 -32.03 3.56 2.65
C LYS A 51 -30.61 4.00 2.30
N LEU A 52 -29.66 3.05 2.22
CA LEU A 52 -28.28 3.27 1.83
C LEU A 52 -28.07 2.83 0.38
N THR A 53 -27.35 3.65 -0.38
CA THR A 53 -27.06 3.37 -1.78
C THR A 53 -25.72 2.66 -1.90
N VAL A 54 -25.69 1.50 -2.56
CA VAL A 54 -24.47 0.77 -2.89
C VAL A 54 -23.89 1.30 -4.20
N ASN A 55 -22.64 1.70 -4.20
CA ASN A 55 -21.96 2.15 -5.42
C ASN A 55 -21.59 0.92 -6.27
N GLN A 56 -22.43 0.60 -7.26
CA GLN A 56 -22.25 -0.56 -8.14
C GLN A 56 -20.92 -0.54 -8.91
N LYS A 57 -20.41 0.65 -9.29
CA LYS A 57 -19.13 0.78 -10.02
C LYS A 57 -17.92 0.42 -9.15
N LYS A 58 -18.04 0.55 -7.82
CA LYS A 58 -16.96 0.22 -6.86
C LYS A 58 -17.15 -1.14 -6.21
N THR A 59 -18.35 -1.70 -6.27
CA THR A 59 -18.67 -3.01 -5.67
C THR A 59 -18.43 -4.11 -6.69
N ARG A 60 -17.59 -5.08 -6.32
CA ARG A 60 -17.29 -6.22 -7.18
C ARG A 60 -17.19 -7.50 -6.37
N THR A 61 -17.47 -8.61 -7.01
CA THR A 61 -17.20 -9.97 -6.50
C THR A 61 -15.90 -10.46 -7.10
N CYS A 62 -15.04 -11.08 -6.29
CA CYS A 62 -13.75 -11.65 -6.72
C CYS A 62 -13.58 -13.05 -6.14
N ARG A 63 -13.00 -13.95 -6.91
CA ARG A 63 -12.61 -15.29 -6.47
C ARG A 63 -11.11 -15.30 -6.15
N VAL A 64 -10.77 -15.38 -4.87
CA VAL A 64 -9.39 -15.51 -4.39
C VAL A 64 -9.07 -17.01 -4.26
N PRO A 65 -7.92 -17.51 -4.73
CA PRO A 65 -6.69 -16.80 -5.13
C PRO A 65 -6.56 -16.47 -6.62
N GLU A 66 -7.52 -16.83 -7.49
CA GLU A 66 -7.41 -16.61 -8.94
C GLU A 66 -7.40 -15.13 -9.27
N GLU A 67 -8.20 -14.35 -8.56
CA GLU A 67 -8.26 -12.91 -8.66
C GLU A 67 -7.70 -12.23 -7.41
N SER A 68 -7.47 -10.93 -7.51
CA SER A 68 -7.05 -10.07 -6.39
C SER A 68 -7.93 -8.84 -6.30
N PHE A 69 -8.03 -8.26 -5.12
CA PHE A 69 -8.78 -7.03 -4.89
C PHE A 69 -8.01 -6.06 -4.00
N ASP A 70 -8.30 -4.78 -4.18
CA ASP A 70 -7.72 -3.71 -3.36
C ASP A 70 -8.66 -3.36 -2.20
N PHE A 71 -8.10 -3.35 -0.97
CA PHE A 71 -8.80 -2.91 0.23
C PHE A 71 -7.83 -2.12 1.12
N LEU A 72 -8.22 -0.93 1.56
CA LEU A 72 -7.42 -0.03 2.40
C LEU A 72 -6.01 0.26 1.84
N GLY A 73 -5.87 0.26 0.53
CA GLY A 73 -4.58 0.51 -0.13
C GLY A 73 -3.68 -0.71 -0.25
N TYR A 74 -4.08 -1.85 0.27
CA TYR A 74 -3.45 -3.14 0.03
C TYR A 74 -4.15 -3.87 -1.11
N THR A 75 -3.39 -4.64 -1.89
CA THR A 75 -3.90 -5.67 -2.79
C THR A 75 -3.85 -7.00 -2.06
N LEU A 76 -5.02 -7.62 -1.87
CA LEU A 76 -5.17 -8.96 -1.30
C LEU A 76 -5.33 -9.99 -2.42
N GLY A 77 -4.59 -11.10 -2.33
CA GLY A 77 -4.62 -12.15 -3.36
C GLY A 77 -3.44 -13.11 -3.22
N ARG A 78 -3.12 -13.81 -4.31
CA ARG A 78 -2.01 -14.76 -4.34
C ARG A 78 -0.66 -14.05 -4.16
N CYS A 79 0.08 -14.48 -3.16
CA CYS A 79 1.47 -14.12 -2.90
C CYS A 79 2.33 -15.40 -2.90
N TYR A 80 3.65 -15.22 -2.96
CA TYR A 80 4.60 -16.33 -2.97
C TYR A 80 5.63 -16.11 -1.87
N GLN A 81 5.91 -17.17 -1.12
CA GLN A 81 6.93 -17.15 -0.07
C GLN A 81 8.31 -17.06 -0.70
N VAL A 82 9.12 -16.14 -0.20
CA VAL A 82 10.51 -15.99 -0.62
C VAL A 82 11.31 -17.22 -0.21
N GLY A 83 12.08 -17.81 -1.14
CA GLY A 83 12.91 -19.00 -0.91
C GLY A 83 12.22 -20.31 -1.26
N THR A 84 10.97 -20.56 -0.85
CA THR A 84 10.26 -21.81 -1.14
C THR A 84 9.35 -21.75 -2.37
N GLY A 85 8.99 -20.55 -2.83
CA GLY A 85 8.05 -20.35 -3.94
C GLY A 85 6.62 -20.80 -3.65
N LYS A 86 6.30 -21.24 -2.42
CA LYS A 86 4.94 -21.66 -2.03
C LYS A 86 3.95 -20.49 -2.18
N ALA A 87 2.84 -20.76 -2.86
CA ALA A 87 1.75 -19.82 -2.98
C ALA A 87 0.95 -19.74 -1.68
N TYR A 88 0.57 -18.52 -1.28
CA TYR A 88 -0.33 -18.27 -0.15
C TYR A 88 -1.22 -17.05 -0.45
N ILE A 89 -2.32 -16.92 0.28
CA ILE A 89 -3.16 -15.71 0.24
C ILE A 89 -2.55 -14.69 1.18
N GLY A 90 -2.14 -13.54 0.65
CA GLY A 90 -1.50 -12.50 1.42
C GLY A 90 -1.91 -11.10 0.97
N ALA A 91 -1.32 -10.11 1.63
CA ALA A 91 -1.48 -8.70 1.35
C ALA A 91 -0.16 -8.09 0.88
N LYS A 92 -0.24 -7.11 -0.02
CA LYS A 92 0.91 -6.29 -0.44
C LYS A 92 0.44 -4.86 -0.71
N PRO A 93 1.30 -3.83 -0.60
CA PRO A 93 0.94 -2.48 -1.00
C PRO A 93 0.44 -2.44 -2.43
N SER A 94 -0.71 -1.82 -2.68
CA SER A 94 -1.27 -1.78 -4.03
C SER A 94 -0.40 -0.96 -4.98
N LYS A 95 -0.34 -1.37 -6.25
CA LYS A 95 0.43 -0.67 -7.30
C LYS A 95 0.08 0.82 -7.34
N LYS A 96 -1.21 1.14 -7.19
CA LYS A 96 -1.71 2.52 -7.16
C LYS A 96 -1.10 3.33 -6.01
N ARG A 97 -0.93 2.74 -4.83
CA ARG A 97 -0.34 3.41 -3.66
C ARG A 97 1.16 3.61 -3.82
N VAL A 98 1.85 2.61 -4.36
CA VAL A 98 3.29 2.73 -4.70
C VAL A 98 3.50 3.84 -5.72
N MET A 99 2.74 3.86 -6.83
CA MET A 99 2.85 4.90 -7.84
C MET A 99 2.57 6.29 -7.28
N ARG A 100 1.52 6.45 -6.48
CA ARG A 100 1.20 7.74 -5.84
C ARG A 100 2.32 8.26 -4.94
N LEU A 101 3.03 7.38 -4.23
CA LEU A 101 4.20 7.77 -3.45
C LEU A 101 5.35 8.20 -4.36
N CYS A 102 5.64 7.44 -5.42
CA CYS A 102 6.66 7.79 -6.40
C CYS A 102 6.37 9.14 -7.07
N ASP A 103 5.11 9.42 -7.41
CA ASP A 103 4.68 10.71 -7.96
C ASP A 103 4.91 11.85 -6.96
N LYS A 104 4.56 11.65 -5.68
CA LYS A 104 4.82 12.63 -4.63
C LYS A 104 6.31 12.91 -4.47
N ILE A 105 7.16 11.88 -4.42
CA ILE A 105 8.62 12.02 -4.37
C ILE A 105 9.13 12.79 -5.60
N SER A 106 8.61 12.48 -6.79
CA SER A 106 8.96 13.16 -8.02
C SER A 106 8.59 14.65 -7.98
N GLN A 107 7.43 15.00 -7.42
CA GLN A 107 7.01 16.39 -7.23
C GLN A 107 7.90 17.16 -6.25
N MET A 108 8.31 16.52 -5.15
CA MET A 108 9.20 17.12 -4.15
C MET A 108 10.62 17.36 -4.69
N THR A 109 11.05 16.54 -5.65
CA THR A 109 12.40 16.59 -6.27
C THR A 109 12.40 17.20 -7.68
N GLN A 110 11.48 18.11 -7.98
CA GLN A 110 11.48 18.85 -9.24
C GLN A 110 12.58 19.91 -9.29
N HIS A 111 13.04 20.24 -10.48
CA HIS A 111 14.07 21.26 -10.73
C HIS A 111 13.76 22.61 -10.06
N LYS A 112 12.51 23.04 -10.07
CA LYS A 112 12.08 24.31 -9.45
C LYS A 112 12.37 24.40 -7.94
N TRP A 113 12.68 23.29 -7.29
CA TRP A 113 13.00 23.23 -5.85
C TRP A 113 14.51 23.17 -5.57
N CYS A 114 15.38 23.32 -6.58
CA CYS A 114 16.84 23.24 -6.41
C CYS A 114 17.44 24.38 -5.55
N TRP A 115 16.67 25.42 -5.27
CA TRP A 115 17.07 26.50 -4.35
C TRP A 115 16.99 26.10 -2.87
N ARG A 116 16.22 25.02 -2.54
CA ARG A 116 16.07 24.54 -1.16
C ARG A 116 17.35 23.91 -0.62
N GLU A 117 17.51 23.93 0.72
CA GLU A 117 18.60 23.20 1.37
C GLU A 117 18.43 21.69 1.26
N THR A 118 19.55 20.99 1.06
CA THR A 118 19.54 19.52 0.82
C THR A 118 19.01 18.77 2.03
N GLU A 119 19.43 19.17 3.22
CA GLU A 119 19.06 18.57 4.50
C GLU A 119 17.55 18.73 4.76
N GLU A 120 17.00 19.87 4.40
CA GLU A 120 15.56 20.13 4.51
C GLU A 120 14.75 19.21 3.60
N LEU A 121 15.14 19.10 2.32
CA LEU A 121 14.49 18.20 1.38
C LEU A 121 14.56 16.73 1.85
N VAL A 122 15.74 16.29 2.30
CA VAL A 122 15.93 14.91 2.79
C VAL A 122 15.08 14.65 4.04
N ARG A 123 14.99 15.60 4.95
CA ARG A 123 14.11 15.50 6.13
C ARG A 123 12.64 15.31 5.74
N GLU A 124 12.15 16.09 4.79
CA GLU A 124 10.77 15.96 4.30
C GLU A 124 10.54 14.61 3.56
N LEU A 125 11.48 14.19 2.72
CA LEU A 125 11.43 12.87 2.08
C LEU A 125 11.34 11.77 3.14
N ASN A 126 12.15 11.85 4.18
CA ASN A 126 12.16 10.89 5.29
C ASN A 126 10.83 10.84 6.04
N LEU A 127 10.17 11.97 6.28
CA LEU A 127 8.84 12.01 6.90
C LEU A 127 7.81 11.27 6.04
N VAL A 128 7.85 11.51 4.73
CA VAL A 128 6.94 10.84 3.78
C VAL A 128 7.21 9.34 3.71
N LEU A 129 8.48 8.94 3.60
CA LEU A 129 8.89 7.53 3.54
C LEU A 129 8.55 6.77 4.81
N LYS A 130 8.87 7.34 5.99
CA LYS A 130 8.55 6.75 7.30
C LYS A 130 7.04 6.61 7.49
N GLY A 131 6.28 7.66 7.20
CA GLY A 131 4.81 7.61 7.29
C GLY A 131 4.20 6.54 6.39
N TRP A 132 4.68 6.41 5.15
CA TRP A 132 4.24 5.37 4.23
C TRP A 132 4.68 3.98 4.69
N GLY A 133 5.94 3.81 5.12
CA GLY A 133 6.46 2.57 5.67
C GLY A 133 5.70 2.08 6.89
N ASN A 134 5.38 2.98 7.82
CA ASN A 134 4.59 2.67 9.02
C ASN A 134 3.17 2.18 8.68
N TYR A 135 2.56 2.71 7.62
CA TYR A 135 1.24 2.24 7.19
C TYR A 135 1.32 0.89 6.47
N PHE A 136 2.28 0.73 5.57
CA PHE A 136 2.42 -0.46 4.73
C PHE A 136 3.45 -1.45 5.29
N GLN A 137 3.22 -1.95 6.49
CA GLN A 137 4.11 -2.90 7.18
C GLN A 137 3.73 -4.36 6.97
N LEU A 138 2.45 -4.65 6.62
CA LEU A 138 1.91 -6.00 6.62
C LEU A 138 2.10 -6.71 5.28
N GLY A 139 2.44 -7.99 5.34
CA GLY A 139 2.48 -8.90 4.21
C GLY A 139 3.73 -8.75 3.32
N ALA A 140 3.57 -8.96 2.02
CA ALA A 140 4.67 -9.00 1.06
C ALA A 140 5.12 -7.58 0.64
N VAL A 141 5.83 -6.87 1.51
CA VAL A 141 6.24 -5.46 1.32
C VAL A 141 7.54 -5.27 0.56
N SER A 142 8.47 -6.24 0.59
CA SER A 142 9.85 -6.08 0.11
C SER A 142 9.97 -5.58 -1.33
N LYS A 143 9.13 -6.09 -2.24
CA LYS A 143 9.14 -5.64 -3.64
C LYS A 143 8.71 -4.17 -3.78
N ALA A 144 7.71 -3.75 -3.01
CA ALA A 144 7.21 -2.38 -3.01
C ALA A 144 8.25 -1.43 -2.39
N TYR A 145 8.85 -1.81 -1.27
CA TYR A 145 9.90 -1.03 -0.59
C TYR A 145 11.11 -0.81 -1.50
N ARG A 146 11.60 -1.88 -2.14
CA ARG A 146 12.70 -1.80 -3.10
C ARG A 146 12.41 -0.86 -4.27
N ALA A 147 11.19 -0.91 -4.80
CA ALA A 147 10.78 -0.03 -5.89
C ALA A 147 10.76 1.45 -5.45
N VAL A 148 10.23 1.75 -4.26
CA VAL A 148 10.20 3.10 -3.70
C VAL A 148 11.60 3.61 -3.38
N ASP A 149 12.44 2.80 -2.72
CA ASP A 149 13.82 3.17 -2.40
C ASP A 149 14.65 3.46 -3.67
N SER A 150 14.52 2.60 -4.68
CA SER A 150 15.19 2.80 -5.97
C SER A 150 14.74 4.10 -6.66
N HIS A 151 13.43 4.37 -6.66
CA HIS A 151 12.88 5.61 -7.22
C HIS A 151 13.35 6.84 -6.44
N THR A 152 13.34 6.79 -5.11
CA THR A 152 13.77 7.90 -4.26
C THR A 152 15.25 8.25 -4.47
N ARG A 153 16.12 7.23 -4.46
CA ARG A 153 17.55 7.42 -4.75
C ARG A 153 17.79 8.03 -6.13
N TYR A 154 17.07 7.53 -7.14
CA TYR A 154 17.18 8.06 -8.50
C TYR A 154 16.77 9.54 -8.56
N ARG A 155 15.61 9.89 -7.99
CA ARG A 155 15.09 11.25 -7.99
C ARG A 155 15.96 12.22 -7.20
N LEU A 156 16.42 11.81 -6.01
CA LEU A 156 17.29 12.65 -5.19
C LEU A 156 18.65 12.90 -5.87
N ARG A 157 19.23 11.88 -6.53
CA ARG A 157 20.44 12.07 -7.33
C ARG A 157 20.25 13.07 -8.45
N GLN A 158 19.17 12.96 -9.20
CA GLN A 158 18.88 13.91 -10.27
C GLN A 158 18.75 15.33 -9.73
N TRP A 159 18.05 15.51 -8.62
CA TRP A 159 17.90 16.80 -7.98
C TRP A 159 19.26 17.36 -7.51
N LEU A 160 20.11 16.55 -6.89
CA LEU A 160 21.47 16.94 -6.50
C LEU A 160 22.33 17.31 -7.70
N CYS A 161 22.25 16.55 -8.80
CA CYS A 161 22.97 16.90 -10.03
C CYS A 161 22.54 18.27 -10.58
N GLN A 162 21.26 18.57 -10.57
CA GLN A 162 20.72 19.85 -11.01
C GLN A 162 21.17 20.99 -10.08
N LYS A 163 21.04 20.80 -8.76
CA LYS A 163 21.45 21.80 -7.75
C LYS A 163 22.95 22.14 -7.86
N HIS A 164 23.80 21.14 -8.02
CA HIS A 164 25.25 21.31 -8.06
C HIS A 164 25.83 21.38 -9.49
N LYS A 165 24.98 21.50 -10.52
CA LYS A 165 25.36 21.58 -11.95
C LYS A 165 26.30 20.44 -12.38
N VAL A 166 26.08 19.22 -11.85
CA VAL A 166 26.85 18.02 -12.18
C VAL A 166 26.29 17.38 -13.43
N GLN A 167 27.16 17.16 -14.43
CA GLN A 167 26.75 16.45 -15.66
C GLN A 167 26.54 14.95 -15.42
N GLY A 168 25.63 14.36 -16.19
CA GLY A 168 25.32 12.93 -16.16
C GLY A 168 24.36 12.52 -15.04
N ARG A 169 24.37 11.21 -14.72
CA ARG A 169 23.40 10.62 -13.76
C ARG A 169 23.81 10.70 -12.29
N GLY A 170 24.98 11.26 -11.99
CA GLY A 170 25.48 11.48 -10.62
C GLY A 170 25.80 10.22 -9.81
N ARG A 171 25.79 9.01 -10.41
CA ARG A 171 26.01 7.76 -9.66
C ARG A 171 27.37 7.68 -8.99
N ASN A 172 28.42 8.17 -9.64
CA ASN A 172 29.78 8.16 -9.10
C ASN A 172 29.98 9.23 -8.03
N ARG A 173 29.32 10.40 -8.17
CA ARG A 173 29.47 11.52 -7.23
C ARG A 173 28.56 11.36 -6.00
N PHE A 174 27.31 10.92 -6.20
CA PHE A 174 26.32 10.72 -5.16
C PHE A 174 26.01 9.24 -5.04
N LYS A 175 26.94 8.45 -4.49
CA LYS A 175 26.78 7.01 -4.25
C LYS A 175 25.65 6.75 -3.24
N ASP A 176 25.21 5.50 -3.13
CA ASP A 176 24.16 5.11 -2.19
C ASP A 176 24.58 5.39 -0.74
N GLU A 177 25.85 5.13 -0.40
CA GLU A 177 26.43 5.43 0.91
C GLU A 177 26.34 6.93 1.22
N TYR A 178 26.64 7.81 0.27
CA TYR A 178 26.48 9.24 0.45
C TYR A 178 25.05 9.65 0.75
N LEU A 179 24.07 9.10 0.03
CA LEU A 179 22.64 9.42 0.24
C LEU A 179 22.15 8.95 1.61
N HIS A 180 22.53 7.74 2.02
CA HIS A 180 22.03 7.14 3.26
C HIS A 180 22.86 7.53 4.50
N GLU A 181 24.19 7.56 4.40
CA GLU A 181 25.07 7.80 5.56
C GLU A 181 25.38 9.27 5.76
N LYS A 182 25.64 10.03 4.69
CA LYS A 182 25.97 11.47 4.79
C LYS A 182 24.71 12.33 4.86
N LEU A 183 23.72 12.10 3.97
CA LEU A 183 22.50 12.89 3.93
C LEU A 183 21.40 12.33 4.84
N GLY A 184 21.58 11.11 5.37
CA GLY A 184 20.61 10.49 6.27
C GLY A 184 19.28 10.09 5.59
N LEU A 185 19.30 9.78 4.28
CA LEU A 185 18.11 9.33 3.58
C LEU A 185 17.61 8.01 4.17
N PHE A 186 16.34 7.96 4.54
CA PHE A 186 15.68 6.78 5.11
C PHE A 186 15.62 5.62 4.10
N HIS A 187 15.81 4.40 4.59
CA HIS A 187 15.85 3.18 3.78
C HIS A 187 14.72 2.24 4.19
N LEU A 188 13.68 2.13 3.34
CA LEU A 188 12.50 1.30 3.62
C LEU A 188 12.83 -0.19 3.72
N GLU A 189 13.71 -0.69 2.88
CA GLU A 189 14.10 -2.12 2.91
C GLU A 189 14.73 -2.50 4.26
N ARG A 190 15.63 -1.66 4.80
CA ARG A 190 16.22 -1.89 6.13
C ARG A 190 15.18 -1.75 7.24
N PHE A 191 14.22 -0.84 7.09
CA PHE A 191 13.13 -0.69 8.05
C PHE A 191 12.27 -1.97 8.17
N SER A 192 12.01 -2.68 7.05
CA SER A 192 11.22 -3.92 7.09
C SER A 192 11.84 -5.02 7.93
N THR A 193 13.17 -5.09 8.02
CA THR A 193 13.89 -6.12 8.81
C THR A 193 13.87 -5.86 10.31
N THR A 194 13.51 -4.64 10.74
CA THR A 194 13.43 -4.27 12.16
C THR A 194 12.06 -4.52 12.77
N LEU A 195 11.04 -4.85 11.95
CA LEU A 195 9.68 -5.08 12.42
C LEU A 195 9.61 -6.41 13.18
N PRO A 196 8.90 -6.48 14.34
CA PRO A 196 8.86 -7.68 15.18
C PRO A 196 8.38 -8.95 14.45
N TRP A 197 7.48 -8.81 13.48
CA TRP A 197 6.93 -9.91 12.68
C TRP A 197 7.72 -10.23 11.41
N ALA A 198 8.75 -9.48 11.08
CA ALA A 198 9.59 -9.75 9.90
C ALA A 198 10.56 -10.93 10.10
N LYS A 199 10.69 -11.39 11.33
CA LYS A 199 11.58 -12.50 11.73
C LYS A 199 10.85 -13.84 11.90
N ALA A 200 9.55 -13.89 11.58
CA ALA A 200 8.73 -15.10 11.69
C ALA A 200 8.69 -15.89 10.39
#